data_708d5693c8fbc863e18e11b1d713cdaf
#
_entry.id   708d5693c8fbc863e18e11b1d713cdaf
#
_cell.length_a   1.000
_cell.length_b   1.000
_cell.length_c   1.000
_cell.angle_alpha   90.00
_cell.angle_beta   90.00
_cell.angle_gamma   90.00
#
_symmetry.space_group_name_H-M   'P 1'
#
loop_
_entity.id
_entity.type
_entity.pdbx_description
1 polymer ?
#
loop_
_entity_poly.entity_id
_entity_poly.type
_entity_poly.pdbx_seq_one_letter_code
_entity_poly.pdbx_strand_id
1 'polypeptide(L)'
;MAAEEGLVLGVHTVDAWNEQLQKGIDTKKLIVVDFTASWCGPCKFIAPFLSELAKKIPTVTFLKVDVDELKSVATDWAVEAMPTFMFIKEGKIVDKVVGAKKDELQQTIAKHISSTSSSA
;
A
#
# COMPACT_ATOMS: atom_id res chain seq x y z
N MET A 1 13.43 -11.57 -4.08
CA MET A 1 14.82 -11.19 -3.72
C MET A 1 14.85 -10.57 -2.34
N ALA A 2 15.89 -10.88 -1.61
CA ALA A 2 16.04 -10.33 -0.25
C ALA A 2 16.07 -8.79 -0.26
N ALA A 3 16.61 -8.19 -1.32
CA ALA A 3 16.70 -6.73 -1.44
C ALA A 3 15.35 -6.03 -1.50
N GLU A 4 14.30 -6.76 -1.84
CA GLU A 4 12.94 -6.19 -1.92
C GLU A 4 12.19 -6.28 -0.61
N GLU A 5 12.67 -7.09 0.34
CA GLU A 5 12.03 -7.21 1.64
C GLU A 5 12.23 -5.93 2.43
N GLY A 6 11.15 -5.43 3.02
CA GLY A 6 11.19 -4.22 3.82
C GLY A 6 11.32 -2.95 3.01
N LEU A 7 11.00 -2.98 1.72
CA LEU A 7 11.01 -1.82 0.86
C LEU A 7 9.61 -1.49 0.38
N VAL A 8 9.39 -0.21 0.05
CA VAL A 8 8.19 0.22 -0.65
C VAL A 8 8.47 0.06 -2.14
N LEU A 9 7.70 -0.80 -2.81
CA LEU A 9 7.93 -1.12 -4.22
C LEU A 9 7.14 -0.17 -5.12
N GLY A 10 7.83 0.48 -6.04
CA GLY A 10 7.19 1.32 -7.05
C GLY A 10 6.52 0.47 -8.12
N VAL A 11 5.27 0.78 -8.43
CA VAL A 11 4.51 0.09 -9.49
C VAL A 11 4.27 1.08 -10.61
N HIS A 12 4.81 0.81 -11.79
CA HIS A 12 4.87 1.78 -12.89
C HIS A 12 4.06 1.38 -14.12
N THR A 13 3.51 0.18 -14.16
CA THR A 13 2.69 -0.28 -15.28
C THR A 13 1.46 -1.02 -14.75
N VAL A 14 0.42 -1.08 -15.58
CA VAL A 14 -0.79 -1.83 -15.25
C VAL A 14 -0.47 -3.32 -15.09
N ASP A 15 0.41 -3.86 -15.91
CA ASP A 15 0.82 -5.26 -15.81
C ASP A 15 1.50 -5.54 -14.46
N ALA A 16 2.40 -4.67 -14.03
CA ALA A 16 3.06 -4.80 -12.73
C ALA A 16 2.06 -4.69 -11.59
N TRP A 17 1.07 -3.80 -11.72
CA TRP A 17 -0.03 -3.68 -10.76
C TRP A 17 -0.78 -4.99 -10.61
N ASN A 18 -1.18 -5.57 -11.73
CA ASN A 18 -1.92 -6.83 -11.75
C ASN A 18 -1.08 -7.98 -11.17
N GLU A 19 0.22 -8.01 -11.47
CA GLU A 19 1.13 -9.02 -10.92
C GLU A 19 1.20 -8.94 -9.40
N GLN A 20 1.29 -7.73 -8.86
CA GLN A 20 1.36 -7.55 -7.40
C GLN A 20 0.05 -7.96 -6.72
N LEU A 21 -1.09 -7.64 -7.33
CA LEU A 21 -2.38 -8.09 -6.80
C LEU A 21 -2.47 -9.60 -6.77
N GLN A 22 -2.07 -10.26 -7.87
CA GLN A 22 -2.10 -11.72 -7.95
C GLN A 22 -1.15 -12.36 -6.95
N LYS A 23 0.04 -11.80 -6.80
CA LYS A 23 1.01 -12.26 -5.81
C LYS A 23 0.44 -12.18 -4.40
N GLY A 24 -0.27 -11.09 -4.09
CA GLY A 24 -0.94 -10.93 -2.81
C GLY A 24 -2.00 -12.00 -2.57
N ILE A 25 -2.75 -12.35 -3.59
CA ILE A 25 -3.74 -13.42 -3.52
C ILE A 25 -3.05 -14.75 -3.24
N ASP A 26 -2.00 -15.05 -3.99
CA ASP A 26 -1.28 -16.33 -3.90
C ASP A 26 -0.59 -16.51 -2.54
N THR A 27 -0.02 -15.44 -2.00
CA THR A 27 0.73 -15.50 -0.74
C THR A 27 -0.14 -15.16 0.47
N LYS A 28 -1.34 -14.65 0.26
CA LYS A 28 -2.26 -14.20 1.30
C LYS A 28 -1.68 -13.09 2.18
N LYS A 29 -0.71 -12.35 1.68
CA LYS A 29 -0.11 -11.22 2.39
C LYS A 29 -1.01 -10.00 2.29
N LEU A 30 -1.01 -9.21 3.34
CA LEU A 30 -1.65 -7.89 3.31
C LEU A 30 -0.84 -6.99 2.38
N ILE A 31 -1.53 -6.26 1.51
CA ILE A 31 -0.92 -5.25 0.66
C ILE A 31 -1.39 -3.88 1.12
N VAL A 32 -0.46 -2.96 1.32
CA VAL A 32 -0.75 -1.55 1.59
C VAL A 32 -0.27 -0.77 0.37
N VAL A 33 -1.21 -0.12 -0.31
CA VAL A 33 -0.90 0.66 -1.52
C VAL A 33 -0.94 2.15 -1.17
N ASP A 34 0.16 2.85 -1.39
CA ASP A 34 0.25 4.30 -1.28
C ASP A 34 -0.03 4.91 -2.66
N PHE A 35 -1.22 5.47 -2.83
CA PHE A 35 -1.56 6.25 -4.01
C PHE A 35 -1.06 7.66 -3.80
N THR A 36 -0.11 8.08 -4.60
CA THR A 36 0.66 9.32 -4.42
C THR A 36 0.69 10.15 -5.71
N ALA A 37 1.25 11.34 -5.63
CA ALA A 37 1.52 12.17 -6.79
C ALA A 37 2.79 12.97 -6.52
N SER A 38 3.55 13.26 -7.56
CA SER A 38 4.83 13.98 -7.43
C SER A 38 4.66 15.41 -6.91
N TRP A 39 3.51 16.03 -7.16
CA TRP A 39 3.21 17.41 -6.73
C TRP A 39 2.59 17.48 -5.33
N CYS A 40 2.38 16.38 -4.69
CA CYS A 40 1.66 16.29 -3.41
C CYS A 40 2.60 16.47 -2.22
N GLY A 41 2.47 17.58 -1.50
CA GLY A 41 3.28 17.87 -0.31
C GLY A 41 3.07 16.85 0.81
N PRO A 42 1.82 16.57 1.23
CA PRO A 42 1.57 15.57 2.28
C PRO A 42 2.10 14.17 1.91
N CYS A 43 2.11 13.81 0.64
CA CYS A 43 2.68 12.54 0.19
C CYS A 43 4.18 12.47 0.48
N LYS A 44 4.89 13.57 0.22
CA LYS A 44 6.33 13.66 0.49
C LYS A 44 6.61 13.61 1.99
N PHE A 45 5.74 14.23 2.78
CA PHE A 45 5.86 14.25 4.23
C PHE A 45 5.78 12.83 4.82
N ILE A 46 4.87 12.00 4.34
CA ILE A 46 4.65 10.67 4.91
C ILE A 46 5.57 9.59 4.32
N ALA A 47 6.22 9.86 3.19
CA ALA A 47 7.06 8.86 2.52
C ALA A 47 8.14 8.25 3.40
N PRO A 48 8.91 9.03 4.19
CA PRO A 48 9.92 8.42 5.08
C PRO A 48 9.30 7.51 6.12
N PHE A 49 8.15 7.88 6.65
CA PHE A 49 7.43 7.06 7.63
C PHE A 49 7.00 5.73 7.03
N LEU A 50 6.48 5.76 5.81
CA LEU A 50 6.08 4.55 5.11
C LEU A 50 7.28 3.62 4.87
N SER A 51 8.42 4.19 4.48
CA SER A 51 9.66 3.42 4.30
C SER A 51 10.09 2.73 5.60
N GLU A 52 9.97 3.43 6.72
CA GLU A 52 10.30 2.84 8.03
C GLU A 52 9.35 1.70 8.37
N LEU A 53 8.06 1.86 8.12
CA LEU A 53 7.09 0.80 8.35
C LEU A 53 7.39 -0.42 7.49
N ALA A 54 7.76 -0.21 6.24
CA ALA A 54 8.10 -1.32 5.34
C ALA A 54 9.29 -2.12 5.85
N LYS A 55 10.28 -1.46 6.41
CA LYS A 55 11.45 -2.13 7.01
C LYS A 55 11.07 -2.91 8.26
N LYS A 56 10.16 -2.39 9.07
CA LYS A 56 9.77 -3.01 10.34
C LYS A 56 8.78 -4.14 10.16
N ILE A 57 8.01 -4.14 9.06
CA ILE A 57 6.93 -5.10 8.86
C ILE A 57 7.09 -5.77 7.50
N PRO A 58 8.14 -6.59 7.31
CA PRO A 58 8.41 -7.21 6.00
C PRO A 58 7.37 -8.25 5.59
N THR A 59 6.48 -8.66 6.49
CA THR A 59 5.38 -9.57 6.16
C THR A 59 4.26 -8.88 5.41
N VAL A 60 4.26 -7.55 5.35
CA VAL A 60 3.30 -6.75 4.60
C VAL A 60 3.97 -6.26 3.32
N THR A 61 3.26 -6.32 2.22
CA THR A 61 3.73 -5.79 0.94
C THR A 61 3.33 -4.32 0.84
N PHE A 62 4.29 -3.42 0.69
CA PHE A 62 4.04 -1.99 0.52
C PHE A 62 4.28 -1.62 -0.93
N LEU A 63 3.26 -1.06 -1.58
CA LEU A 63 3.33 -0.62 -2.97
C LEU A 63 3.12 0.88 -3.06
N LYS A 64 3.73 1.50 -4.05
CA LYS A 64 3.60 2.92 -4.32
C LYS A 64 3.14 3.11 -5.76
N VAL A 65 2.02 3.80 -5.95
CA VAL A 65 1.43 4.07 -7.25
C VAL A 65 1.26 5.57 -7.43
N ASP A 66 1.86 6.12 -8.48
CA ASP A 66 1.67 7.51 -8.85
C ASP A 66 0.39 7.61 -9.67
N VAL A 67 -0.59 8.40 -9.19
CA VAL A 67 -1.90 8.48 -9.83
C VAL A 67 -1.84 9.11 -11.22
N ASP A 68 -0.81 9.91 -11.49
CA ASP A 68 -0.63 10.51 -12.82
C ASP A 68 -0.01 9.53 -13.81
N GLU A 69 0.79 8.60 -13.29
CA GLU A 69 1.39 7.55 -14.09
C GLU A 69 0.42 6.42 -14.41
N LEU A 70 -0.37 6.01 -13.42
CA LEU A 70 -1.35 4.93 -13.57
C LEU A 70 -2.77 5.46 -13.35
N LYS A 71 -3.21 6.35 -14.22
CA LYS A 71 -4.54 6.99 -14.11
C LYS A 71 -5.68 5.99 -14.09
N SER A 72 -5.59 4.95 -14.92
CA SER A 72 -6.64 3.93 -14.98
C SER A 72 -6.78 3.19 -13.66
N VAL A 73 -5.68 2.87 -13.02
CA VAL A 73 -5.70 2.19 -11.71
C VAL A 73 -6.33 3.11 -10.67
N ALA A 74 -5.89 4.37 -10.61
CA ALA A 74 -6.43 5.34 -9.65
C ALA A 74 -7.94 5.51 -9.84
N THR A 75 -8.39 5.59 -11.08
CA THR A 75 -9.81 5.73 -11.40
C THR A 75 -10.59 4.48 -10.99
N ASP A 76 -10.10 3.32 -11.37
CA ASP A 76 -10.76 2.05 -11.10
C ASP A 76 -10.91 1.79 -9.60
N TRP A 77 -9.95 2.28 -8.82
CA TRP A 77 -9.96 2.10 -7.37
C TRP A 77 -10.51 3.31 -6.62
N ALA A 78 -11.13 4.24 -7.36
CA ALA A 78 -11.83 5.41 -6.82
C ALA A 78 -10.97 6.28 -5.91
N VAL A 79 -9.72 6.51 -6.31
CA VAL A 79 -8.81 7.38 -5.59
C VAL A 79 -9.11 8.83 -5.96
N GLU A 80 -9.48 9.65 -4.97
CA GLU A 80 -9.86 11.04 -5.19
C GLU A 80 -8.94 12.04 -4.50
N ALA A 81 -8.18 11.59 -3.53
CA ALA A 81 -7.26 12.45 -2.77
C ALA A 81 -5.95 11.71 -2.52
N MET A 82 -4.86 12.44 -2.37
CA MET A 82 -3.54 11.87 -2.09
C MET A 82 -2.94 12.47 -0.83
N PRO A 83 -2.23 11.67 -0.05
CA PRO A 83 -2.10 10.23 -0.24
C PRO A 83 -3.35 9.47 0.15
N THR A 84 -3.62 8.37 -0.52
CA THR A 84 -4.63 7.40 -0.10
C THR A 84 -3.94 6.07 0.09
N PHE A 85 -4.13 5.45 1.24
CA PHE A 85 -3.58 4.14 1.54
C PHE A 85 -4.70 3.12 1.49
N MET A 86 -4.60 2.19 0.55
CA MET A 86 -5.57 1.10 0.43
C MET A 86 -4.99 -0.17 0.99
N PHE A 87 -5.78 -0.87 1.78
CA PHE A 87 -5.39 -2.12 2.42
C PHE A 87 -6.12 -3.24 1.68
N ILE A 88 -5.35 -4.13 1.06
CA ILE A 88 -5.88 -5.18 0.19
C ILE A 88 -5.48 -6.53 0.73
N LYS A 89 -6.47 -7.42 0.89
CA LYS A 89 -6.24 -8.79 1.35
C LYS A 89 -6.96 -9.74 0.41
N GLU A 90 -6.21 -10.65 -0.19
CA GLU A 90 -6.75 -11.64 -1.12
C GLU A 90 -7.60 -11.02 -2.22
N GLY A 91 -7.12 -9.92 -2.78
CA GLY A 91 -7.77 -9.23 -3.89
C GLY A 91 -8.91 -8.29 -3.52
N LYS A 92 -9.19 -8.12 -2.23
CA LYS A 92 -10.29 -7.27 -1.78
C LYS A 92 -9.78 -6.12 -0.92
N ILE A 93 -10.40 -4.95 -1.06
CA ILE A 93 -10.12 -3.82 -0.19
C ILE A 93 -10.72 -4.13 1.18
N VAL A 94 -9.88 -4.15 2.20
CA VAL A 94 -10.32 -4.41 3.58
C VAL A 94 -10.31 -3.15 4.44
N ASP A 95 -9.60 -2.11 4.01
CA ASP A 95 -9.59 -0.84 4.72
C ASP A 95 -8.99 0.27 3.85
N LYS A 96 -9.13 1.51 4.30
CA LYS A 96 -8.63 2.68 3.58
C LYS A 96 -8.30 3.80 4.56
N VAL A 97 -7.17 4.48 4.35
CA VAL A 97 -6.79 5.68 5.10
C VAL A 97 -6.53 6.79 4.09
N VAL A 98 -7.22 7.91 4.21
CA VAL A 98 -7.06 9.07 3.32
C VAL A 98 -6.34 10.17 4.07
N GLY A 99 -5.23 10.64 3.51
CA GLY A 99 -4.42 11.70 4.08
C GLY A 99 -3.16 11.18 4.76
N ALA A 100 -2.25 12.11 5.07
CA ALA A 100 -0.95 11.78 5.69
C ALA A 100 -1.11 11.65 7.20
N LYS A 101 -1.85 10.65 7.61
CA LYS A 101 -2.22 10.40 9.01
C LYS A 101 -1.41 9.23 9.56
N LYS A 102 -0.24 9.51 10.11
CA LYS A 102 0.70 8.49 10.59
C LYS A 102 0.09 7.53 11.58
N ASP A 103 -0.59 8.05 12.61
CA ASP A 103 -1.15 7.22 13.67
C ASP A 103 -2.26 6.32 13.14
N GLU A 104 -3.14 6.87 12.33
CA GLU A 104 -4.24 6.09 11.75
C GLU A 104 -3.68 5.00 10.82
N LEU A 105 -2.68 5.33 10.01
CA LEU A 105 -2.02 4.38 9.12
C LEU A 105 -1.42 3.22 9.91
N GLN A 106 -0.66 3.54 10.96
CA GLN A 106 -0.01 2.54 11.79
C GLN A 106 -1.03 1.65 12.51
N GLN A 107 -2.06 2.25 13.07
CA GLN A 107 -3.12 1.51 13.76
C GLN A 107 -3.88 0.59 12.82
N THR A 108 -4.14 1.05 11.59
CA THR A 108 -4.86 0.24 10.60
C THR A 108 -4.02 -0.96 10.16
N ILE A 109 -2.72 -0.76 9.97
CA ILE A 109 -1.81 -1.87 9.66
C ILE A 109 -1.83 -2.89 10.80
N ALA A 110 -1.67 -2.43 12.03
CA ALA A 110 -1.65 -3.29 13.21
C ALA A 110 -2.95 -4.08 13.34
N LYS A 111 -4.08 -3.44 13.09
CA LYS A 111 -5.39 -4.08 13.13
C LYS A 111 -5.47 -5.27 12.18
N HIS A 112 -5.01 -5.11 10.96
CA HIS A 112 -5.12 -6.17 9.95
C HIS A 112 -4.08 -7.26 10.13
N ILE A 113 -2.92 -6.94 10.66
CA ILE A 113 -1.92 -7.95 11.02
C ILE A 113 -2.44 -8.80 12.17
N SER A 114 -3.00 -8.18 13.20
CA SER A 114 -3.56 -8.88 14.33
C SER A 114 -4.70 -9.81 13.92
N SER A 115 -5.60 -9.31 13.04
CA SER A 115 -6.71 -10.13 12.53
C SER A 115 -6.19 -11.34 11.78
N THR A 116 -5.14 -11.18 10.98
CA THR A 116 -4.51 -12.27 10.25
C THR A 116 -3.93 -13.30 11.22
N SER A 117 -3.26 -12.82 12.25
CA SER A 117 -2.67 -13.69 13.27
C SER A 117 -3.74 -14.45 14.05
N SER A 118 -4.83 -13.78 14.41
CA SER A 118 -5.88 -14.37 15.24
C SER A 118 -6.70 -15.41 14.50
N SER A 119 -6.64 -15.44 13.18
CA SER A 119 -7.39 -16.43 12.42
C SER A 119 -6.72 -17.80 12.42
N ALA A 120 -5.55 -17.90 12.96
CA ALA A 120 -4.79 -19.15 12.98
C ALA A 120 -5.38 -20.18 13.94
#